data_3bddaacdcbe193ce27965039a4dd6416
#
_entry.id   3bddaacdcbe193ce27965039a4dd6416
#
_cell.length_a   1.000
_cell.length_b   1.000
_cell.length_c   1.000
_cell.angle_alpha   90.00
_cell.angle_beta   90.00
_cell.angle_gamma   90.00
#
_symmetry.space_group_name_H-M   'P 1'
#
loop_
_entity.id
_entity.type
_entity.pdbx_description
1 polymer ?
#
loop_
_entity_poly.entity_id
_entity_poly.type
_entity_poly.pdbx_seq_one_letter_code
_entity_poly.pdbx_strand_id
1 'polypeptide(L)'
;MEKNPIKYLLIGDSSTGQKLTEYSTVINSTKKDEIEKIFAKICKTAAGKFEERNKITSKTQNYYFITFQPSITYLVLVNNTYPERLVFELIDKINQDKIPNMINEETKEINEQGKQALKNLVEIYQDNIIN
;
A
#
# COMPACT_ATOMS: atom_id res chain seq x y z
N MET A 1 14.34 12.55 -14.07
CA MET A 1 12.97 12.31 -13.57
C MET A 1 12.82 10.88 -13.08
N GLU A 2 12.21 10.73 -11.95
CA GLU A 2 12.03 9.40 -11.36
C GLU A 2 11.03 8.58 -12.17
N LYS A 3 11.46 7.41 -12.61
CA LYS A 3 10.66 6.54 -13.46
C LYS A 3 9.61 5.75 -12.67
N ASN A 4 9.95 5.38 -11.44
CA ASN A 4 9.06 4.62 -10.56
C ASN A 4 8.97 5.31 -9.21
N PRO A 5 8.19 6.40 -9.12
CA PRO A 5 8.09 7.13 -7.85
C PRO A 5 7.38 6.33 -6.76
N ILE A 6 6.47 5.42 -7.13
CA ILE A 6 5.84 4.52 -6.17
C ILE A 6 6.75 3.30 -6.03
N LYS A 7 7.38 3.16 -4.85
CA LYS A 7 8.39 2.13 -4.61
C LYS A 7 7.80 0.84 -4.11
N TYR A 8 6.73 0.93 -3.32
CA TYR A 8 6.17 -0.25 -2.68
C TYR A 8 4.74 0.06 -2.23
N LEU A 9 3.88 -0.95 -2.34
CA LEU A 9 2.51 -0.85 -1.83
C LEU A 9 2.16 -2.20 -1.20
N LEU A 10 1.71 -2.16 0.05
CA LEU A 10 1.31 -3.35 0.78
C LEU A 10 -0.17 -3.23 1.14
N ILE A 11 -0.92 -4.31 0.91
CA ILE A 11 -2.29 -4.46 1.41
C ILE A 11 -2.26 -5.58 2.43
N GLY A 12 -2.73 -5.30 3.65
CA GLY A 12 -2.72 -6.28 4.72
C GLY A 12 -3.95 -6.23 5.59
N ASP A 13 -4.10 -7.27 6.39
CA ASP A 13 -5.15 -7.37 7.40
C ASP A 13 -4.54 -7.01 8.75
N SER A 14 -4.89 -5.83 9.27
CA SER A 14 -4.30 -5.36 10.52
C SER A 14 -4.78 -6.13 11.74
N SER A 15 -5.89 -6.86 11.66
CA SER A 15 -6.37 -7.67 12.78
C SER A 15 -5.55 -8.93 12.98
N THR A 16 -4.95 -9.46 11.92
CA THR A 16 -4.15 -10.69 11.97
C THR A 16 -2.66 -10.44 11.75
N GLY A 17 -2.31 -9.27 11.21
CA GLY A 17 -0.94 -8.99 10.80
C GLY A 17 -0.54 -9.64 9.49
N GLN A 18 -1.49 -10.24 8.76
CA GLN A 18 -1.21 -10.94 7.52
C GLN A 18 -1.10 -9.98 6.35
N LYS A 19 -0.04 -10.12 5.56
CA LYS A 19 0.07 -9.42 4.28
C LYS A 19 -0.78 -10.15 3.24
N LEU A 20 -1.70 -9.43 2.60
CA LEU A 20 -2.59 -10.01 1.59
C LEU A 20 -1.96 -9.96 0.20
N THR A 21 -1.25 -8.91 -0.11
CA THR A 21 -0.45 -8.80 -1.33
C THR A 21 0.48 -7.60 -1.24
N GLU A 22 1.38 -7.50 -2.21
CA GLU A 22 2.28 -6.35 -2.32
C GLU A 22 2.56 -6.04 -3.78
N TYR A 23 2.84 -4.78 -4.06
CA TYR A 23 3.46 -4.32 -5.30
C TYR A 23 4.83 -3.78 -4.92
N SER A 24 5.85 -4.14 -5.68
CA SER A 24 7.21 -3.71 -5.37
C SER A 24 7.99 -3.42 -6.64
N THR A 25 8.72 -2.31 -6.62
CA THR A 25 9.80 -2.10 -7.58
C THR A 25 11.06 -2.71 -6.99
N VAL A 26 12.23 -2.45 -7.58
CA VAL A 26 13.48 -2.98 -7.04
C VAL A 26 13.82 -2.23 -5.75
N ILE A 27 13.71 -2.91 -4.62
CA ILE A 27 14.12 -2.40 -3.31
C ILE A 27 15.01 -3.44 -2.64
N ASN A 28 15.91 -2.98 -1.78
CA ASN A 28 16.81 -3.92 -1.11
C ASN A 28 16.14 -4.58 0.10
N SER A 29 16.76 -5.64 0.63
CA SER A 29 16.19 -6.40 1.74
C SER A 29 16.08 -5.57 3.02
N THR A 30 17.01 -4.65 3.24
CA THR A 30 16.96 -3.76 4.42
C THR A 30 15.71 -2.90 4.39
N LYS A 31 15.39 -2.32 3.24
CA LYS A 31 14.18 -1.51 3.08
C LYS A 31 12.93 -2.36 3.25
N LYS A 32 12.92 -3.57 2.72
CA LYS A 32 11.78 -4.46 2.85
C LYS A 32 11.54 -4.82 4.32
N ASP A 33 12.60 -5.09 5.07
CA ASP A 33 12.49 -5.37 6.51
C ASP A 33 11.92 -4.16 7.26
N GLU A 34 12.36 -2.95 6.89
CA GLU A 34 11.83 -1.72 7.48
C GLU A 34 10.34 -1.60 7.25
N ILE A 35 9.89 -1.86 6.02
CA ILE A 35 8.46 -1.80 5.66
C ILE A 35 7.66 -2.79 6.51
N GLU A 36 8.15 -4.00 6.66
CA GLU A 36 7.47 -5.03 7.44
C GLU A 36 7.36 -4.65 8.92
N LYS A 37 8.42 -4.02 9.46
CA LYS A 37 8.39 -3.53 10.84
C LYS A 37 7.37 -2.41 11.02
N ILE A 38 7.30 -1.50 10.05
CA ILE A 38 6.31 -0.42 10.08
C ILE A 38 4.90 -0.99 10.03
N PHE A 39 4.66 -1.96 9.15
CA PHE A 39 3.35 -2.61 9.07
C PHE A 39 2.97 -3.27 10.38
N ALA A 40 3.91 -3.97 11.03
CA ALA A 40 3.65 -4.60 12.32
C ALA A 40 3.25 -3.57 13.39
N LYS A 41 3.90 -2.41 13.40
CA LYS A 41 3.54 -1.32 14.33
C LYS A 41 2.15 -0.76 14.03
N ILE A 42 1.82 -0.60 12.76
CA ILE A 42 0.50 -0.13 12.35
C ILE A 42 -0.58 -1.09 12.85
N CYS A 43 -0.35 -2.39 12.70
CA CYS A 43 -1.31 -3.40 13.15
C CYS A 43 -1.61 -3.30 14.64
N LYS A 44 -0.61 -2.92 15.45
CA LYS A 44 -0.79 -2.78 16.90
C LYS A 44 -1.62 -1.56 17.27
N THR A 45 -1.66 -0.54 16.42
CA THR A 45 -2.28 0.74 16.75
C THR A 45 -3.50 1.07 15.89
N ALA A 46 -3.84 0.23 14.92
CA ALA A 46 -4.90 0.54 13.95
C ALA A 46 -6.32 0.36 14.48
N ALA A 47 -6.49 -0.34 15.60
CA ALA A 47 -7.81 -0.66 16.12
C ALA A 47 -8.62 0.63 16.38
N GLY A 48 -9.79 0.74 15.75
CA GLY A 48 -10.66 1.88 15.91
C GLY A 48 -10.23 3.15 15.16
N LYS A 49 -9.14 3.10 14.41
CA LYS A 49 -8.62 4.27 13.69
C LYS A 49 -8.84 4.12 12.19
N PHE A 50 -10.11 4.11 11.79
CA PHE A 50 -10.45 3.89 10.39
C PHE A 50 -10.45 5.20 9.61
N GLU A 51 -9.97 5.12 8.36
CA GLU A 51 -9.96 6.22 7.40
C GLU A 51 -9.14 7.44 7.82
N GLU A 52 -8.24 7.27 8.80
CA GLU A 52 -7.27 8.31 9.14
C GLU A 52 -6.06 8.22 8.23
N ARG A 53 -5.77 9.31 7.55
CA ARG A 53 -4.61 9.40 6.66
C ARG A 53 -3.37 9.69 7.49
N ASN A 54 -2.35 8.86 7.35
CA ASN A 54 -1.12 8.96 8.11
C ASN A 54 0.09 9.04 7.19
N LYS A 55 1.13 9.73 7.66
CA LYS A 55 2.35 9.96 6.89
C LYS A 55 3.56 9.82 7.80
N ILE A 56 4.58 9.11 7.32
CA ILE A 56 5.88 9.05 7.95
C ILE A 56 6.89 9.59 6.96
N THR A 57 7.60 10.67 7.32
CA THR A 57 8.57 11.31 6.44
C THR A 57 9.97 10.77 6.68
N SER A 58 10.71 10.57 5.61
CA SER A 58 12.12 10.30 5.68
C SER A 58 12.85 11.24 4.71
N LYS A 59 14.18 11.08 4.55
CA LYS A 59 14.97 12.07 3.80
C LYS A 59 14.54 12.21 2.34
N THR A 60 14.28 11.09 1.67
CA THR A 60 13.98 11.08 0.25
C THR A 60 12.65 10.42 -0.08
N GLN A 61 12.00 9.82 0.93
CA GLN A 61 10.81 9.01 0.72
C GLN A 61 9.81 9.26 1.83
N ASN A 62 8.55 9.00 1.52
CA ASN A 62 7.46 9.08 2.49
C ASN A 62 6.70 7.79 2.52
N TYR A 63 6.27 7.39 3.72
CA TYR A 63 5.29 6.32 3.89
C TYR A 63 3.93 6.95 4.12
N TYR A 64 2.90 6.41 3.48
CA TYR A 64 1.52 6.77 3.75
C TYR A 64 0.76 5.52 4.12
N PHE A 65 -0.13 5.63 5.10
CA PHE A 65 -0.95 4.47 5.46
C PHE A 65 -2.33 4.89 5.94
N ILE A 66 -3.28 3.99 5.72
CA ILE A 66 -4.67 4.19 6.08
C ILE A 66 -5.33 2.81 6.25
N THR A 67 -6.24 2.70 7.19
CA THR A 67 -6.97 1.46 7.44
C THR A 67 -8.46 1.68 7.19
N PHE A 68 -9.08 0.75 6.46
CA PHE A 68 -10.52 0.74 6.23
C PHE A 68 -11.16 -0.41 6.99
N GLN A 69 -12.43 -0.23 7.37
CA GLN A 69 -13.16 -1.28 8.06
C GLN A 69 -13.32 -2.50 7.16
N PRO A 70 -13.26 -3.73 7.71
CA PRO A 70 -13.07 -4.01 9.14
C PRO A 70 -11.62 -3.93 9.61
N SER A 71 -10.64 -4.16 8.73
CA SER A 71 -9.22 -4.19 9.14
C SER A 71 -8.26 -4.18 7.96
N ILE A 72 -8.66 -3.60 6.83
CA ILE A 72 -7.79 -3.56 5.64
C ILE A 72 -6.88 -2.34 5.71
N THR A 73 -5.57 -2.60 5.76
CA THR A 73 -4.56 -1.54 5.85
C THR A 73 -3.76 -1.47 4.56
N TYR A 74 -3.60 -0.25 4.07
CA TYR A 74 -2.73 0.07 2.94
C TYR A 74 -1.50 0.80 3.45
N LEU A 75 -0.33 0.36 3.01
CA LEU A 75 0.94 1.03 3.33
C LEU A 75 1.68 1.26 2.03
N VAL A 76 1.99 2.52 1.72
CA VAL A 76 2.61 2.90 0.45
C VAL A 76 3.88 3.67 0.70
N LEU A 77 4.95 3.28 0.01
CA LEU A 77 6.23 3.99 0.04
C LEU A 77 6.45 4.68 -1.30
N VAL A 78 6.65 5.99 -1.26
CA VAL A 78 6.84 6.78 -2.47
C VAL A 78 8.01 7.74 -2.30
N ASN A 79 8.55 8.25 -3.41
CA ASN A 79 9.48 9.37 -3.37
C ASN A 79 8.80 10.57 -2.74
N ASN A 80 9.59 11.40 -2.03
CA ASN A 80 9.04 12.56 -1.35
C ASN A 80 8.50 13.63 -2.31
N THR A 81 8.82 13.53 -3.61
CA THR A 81 8.29 14.43 -4.64
C THR A 81 6.93 13.98 -5.18
N TYR A 82 6.51 12.76 -4.86
CA TYR A 82 5.24 12.24 -5.35
C TYR A 82 4.07 12.87 -4.58
N PRO A 83 3.05 13.41 -5.26
CA PRO A 83 1.96 14.12 -4.57
C PRO A 83 1.16 13.21 -3.64
N GLU A 84 0.96 13.66 -2.42
CA GLU A 84 0.17 12.94 -1.41
C GLU A 84 -1.24 12.64 -1.90
N ARG A 85 -1.89 13.60 -2.57
CA ARG A 85 -3.26 13.41 -3.05
C ARG A 85 -3.38 12.23 -4.01
N LEU A 86 -2.33 11.96 -4.80
CA LEU A 86 -2.34 10.84 -5.73
C LEU A 86 -2.18 9.50 -5.01
N VAL A 87 -1.44 9.49 -3.89
CA VAL A 87 -1.32 8.28 -3.08
C VAL A 87 -2.69 7.85 -2.57
N PHE A 88 -3.43 8.78 -1.96
CA PHE A 88 -4.73 8.44 -1.39
C PHE A 88 -5.79 8.22 -2.45
N GLU A 89 -5.67 8.90 -3.60
CA GLU A 89 -6.54 8.62 -4.74
C GLU A 89 -6.35 7.18 -5.24
N LEU A 90 -5.10 6.74 -5.36
CA LEU A 90 -4.78 5.37 -5.74
C LEU A 90 -5.38 4.36 -4.75
N ILE A 91 -5.18 4.61 -3.46
CA ILE A 91 -5.73 3.75 -2.42
C ILE A 91 -7.25 3.68 -2.52
N ASP A 92 -7.91 4.83 -2.72
CA ASP A 92 -9.37 4.87 -2.85
C ASP A 92 -9.84 4.04 -4.04
N LYS A 93 -9.14 4.10 -5.16
CA LYS A 93 -9.50 3.30 -6.34
C LYS A 93 -9.34 1.81 -6.10
N ILE A 94 -8.25 1.41 -5.43
CA ILE A 94 -8.03 0.01 -5.07
C ILE A 94 -9.18 -0.48 -4.20
N ASN A 95 -9.57 0.35 -3.23
CA ASN A 95 -10.63 0.00 -2.30
C ASN A 95 -12.01 -0.04 -3.00
N GLN A 96 -12.28 0.90 -3.89
CA GLN A 96 -13.52 0.95 -4.67
C GLN A 96 -13.66 -0.25 -5.60
N ASP A 97 -12.56 -0.70 -6.19
CA ASP A 97 -12.54 -1.85 -7.09
C ASP A 97 -12.60 -3.17 -6.32
N LYS A 98 -12.66 -3.11 -4.98
CA LYS A 98 -12.79 -4.26 -4.09
C LYS A 98 -11.68 -5.30 -4.28
N ILE A 99 -10.49 -4.82 -4.64
CA ILE A 99 -9.32 -5.68 -4.80
C ILE A 99 -9.03 -6.46 -3.51
N PRO A 100 -9.12 -5.85 -2.30
CA PRO A 100 -8.88 -6.61 -1.07
C PRO A 100 -9.84 -7.78 -0.86
N ASN A 101 -10.99 -7.80 -1.54
CA ASN A 101 -11.96 -8.89 -1.41
C ASN A 101 -11.70 -10.03 -2.39
N MET A 102 -10.75 -9.88 -3.31
CA MET A 102 -10.40 -10.90 -4.29
C MET A 102 -9.44 -11.92 -3.68
N ILE A 103 -9.95 -12.76 -2.81
CA ILE A 103 -9.16 -13.64 -1.96
C ILE A 103 -9.10 -15.05 -2.54
N ASN A 104 -7.89 -15.64 -2.51
CA ASN A 104 -7.69 -17.06 -2.76
C ASN A 104 -8.02 -17.81 -1.47
N GLU A 105 -9.02 -18.66 -1.50
CA GLU A 105 -9.51 -19.33 -0.31
C GLU A 105 -8.49 -20.28 0.34
N GLU A 106 -7.55 -20.79 -0.46
CA GLU A 106 -6.51 -21.68 0.08
C GLU A 106 -5.41 -20.93 0.79
N THR A 107 -4.91 -19.84 0.17
CA THR A 107 -3.79 -19.10 0.72
C THR A 107 -4.23 -17.96 1.64
N LYS A 108 -5.49 -17.55 1.56
CA LYS A 108 -6.03 -16.37 2.26
C LYS A 108 -5.38 -15.06 1.85
N GLU A 109 -4.68 -15.08 0.70
CA GLU A 109 -4.07 -13.88 0.10
C GLU A 109 -4.90 -13.46 -1.11
N ILE A 110 -4.61 -12.27 -1.63
CA ILE A 110 -5.28 -11.79 -2.84
C ILE A 110 -4.91 -12.69 -4.01
N ASN A 111 -5.90 -13.07 -4.82
CA ASN A 111 -5.72 -13.99 -5.94
C ASN A 111 -5.03 -13.29 -7.12
N GLU A 112 -4.72 -14.06 -8.18
CA GLU A 112 -3.99 -13.54 -9.33
C GLU A 112 -4.74 -12.42 -10.05
N GLN A 113 -6.06 -12.51 -10.13
CA GLN A 113 -6.87 -11.47 -10.74
C GLN A 113 -6.74 -10.16 -9.96
N GLY A 114 -6.79 -10.23 -8.64
CA GLY A 114 -6.62 -9.06 -7.78
C GLY A 114 -5.22 -8.48 -7.88
N LYS A 115 -4.20 -9.34 -7.92
CA LYS A 115 -2.81 -8.89 -8.09
C LYS A 115 -2.60 -8.16 -9.41
N GLN A 116 -3.19 -8.67 -10.48
CA GLN A 116 -3.07 -8.03 -11.79
C GLN A 116 -3.80 -6.69 -11.82
N ALA A 117 -4.98 -6.62 -11.22
CA ALA A 117 -5.73 -5.37 -11.13
C ALA A 117 -4.95 -4.34 -10.33
N LEU A 118 -4.32 -4.73 -9.22
CA LEU A 118 -3.49 -3.85 -8.42
C LEU A 118 -2.31 -3.32 -9.24
N LYS A 119 -1.60 -4.21 -9.91
CA LYS A 119 -0.46 -3.82 -10.75
C LYS A 119 -0.86 -2.81 -11.81
N ASN A 120 -1.99 -3.05 -12.48
CA ASN A 120 -2.47 -2.14 -13.54
C ASN A 120 -2.75 -0.74 -12.98
N LEU A 121 -3.40 -0.66 -11.81
CA LEU A 121 -3.68 0.63 -11.19
C LEU A 121 -2.40 1.35 -10.77
N VAL A 122 -1.48 0.64 -10.13
CA VAL A 122 -0.23 1.26 -9.69
C VAL A 122 0.54 1.79 -10.89
N GLU A 123 0.59 1.04 -11.98
CA GLU A 123 1.31 1.47 -13.19
C GLU A 123 0.72 2.74 -13.79
N ILE A 124 -0.60 2.88 -13.76
CA ILE A 124 -1.24 4.13 -14.18
C ILE A 124 -0.76 5.29 -13.32
N TYR A 125 -0.68 5.10 -12.01
CA TYR A 125 -0.28 6.15 -11.08
C TYR A 125 1.23 6.41 -11.09
N GLN A 126 2.05 5.45 -11.55
CA GLN A 126 3.47 5.71 -11.78
C GLN A 126 3.67 6.78 -12.86
N ASP A 127 2.81 6.80 -13.86
CA ASP A 127 2.93 7.71 -14.99
C ASP A 127 2.23 9.04 -14.79
N ASN A 128 1.41 9.16 -13.75
CA ASN A 128 0.56 10.35 -13.55
C ASN A 128 1.26 11.53 -12.89
N ILE A 129 2.53 11.40 -12.59
CA ILE A 129 3.23 12.46 -11.84
C ILE A 129 3.42 13.73 -12.63
N ILE A 130 3.28 13.67 -13.93
CA ILE A 130 3.45 14.84 -14.79
C ILE A 130 2.17 15.64 -14.95
N ASN A 131 1.09 15.15 -14.46
CA ASN A 131 -0.18 15.88 -14.53
C ASN A 131 -0.41 16.68 -13.24
#